data_96033e7fbadd7f9597cb1b47c5776178
#
_entry.id   96033e7fbadd7f9597cb1b47c5776178
#
_cell.length_a   1.000
_cell.length_b   1.000
_cell.length_c   1.000
_cell.angle_alpha   90.00
_cell.angle_beta   90.00
_cell.angle_gamma   90.00
#
_symmetry.space_group_name_H-M   'P 1'
#
loop_
_entity.id
_entity.type
_entity.pdbx_description
1 polymer ?
#
loop_
_entity_poly.entity_id
_entity_poly.type
_entity_poly.pdbx_seq_one_letter_code
_entity_poly.pdbx_strand_id
1 'polypeptide(L)'
;MNNQSTQAAVGLFTVKQLLVCAAVSVTYLALSWLLIGFKTDQLYLVLLFNVLYFFSYNTRKFITGFSIFVVFWIIFDYMKAFPNYLYHNVHIESLYLTEKNLFGIHHGDLILTPNEYWLGHNNNFLDVVTGIAYLCWVPVPLTFAGYLFAKNRSAFLEFSLSFLLVNLIGFALYYIYPAAPPWYVQQHGFTFLPSTPGNTAGLWRFDAFFNTPVFHSLYSKSSNVFAAMPSLHASYPMIVLFYGIKYRSGWFMNMVFAFVMAGIWFSAIYNSHHYVLDILAGIACAIAGIALFQWAAKKNRAFQKFLQMFVRAIE
;
A
#
# COMPACT_ATOMS: atom_id res chain seq x y z
N MET A 1 -25.16 0.01 -58.75
CA MET A 1 -25.86 -0.44 -57.56
C MET A 1 -24.86 -0.42 -56.42
N ASN A 2 -24.93 0.64 -55.60
CA ASN A 2 -24.01 0.87 -54.49
C ASN A 2 -24.44 0.00 -53.29
N ASN A 3 -23.61 -1.01 -52.96
CA ASN A 3 -23.69 -1.68 -51.69
C ASN A 3 -22.85 -0.87 -50.67
N GLN A 4 -23.43 0.13 -50.09
CA GLN A 4 -22.96 0.70 -48.85
C GLN A 4 -23.37 -0.27 -47.74
N SER A 5 -22.46 -1.16 -47.34
CA SER A 5 -22.59 -1.91 -46.10
C SER A 5 -22.65 -0.92 -44.92
N THR A 6 -23.83 -0.79 -44.35
CA THR A 6 -24.08 -0.16 -43.06
C THR A 6 -23.21 -0.83 -41.99
N GLN A 7 -22.03 -0.28 -41.74
CA GLN A 7 -21.30 -0.57 -40.49
C GLN A 7 -22.19 -0.08 -39.35
N ALA A 8 -22.88 -0.99 -38.69
CA ALA A 8 -23.57 -0.69 -37.44
C ALA A 8 -22.55 -0.05 -36.48
N ALA A 9 -22.85 1.14 -36.02
CA ALA A 9 -22.05 1.81 -35.01
C ALA A 9 -21.91 0.88 -33.79
N VAL A 10 -20.75 0.28 -33.63
CA VAL A 10 -20.46 -0.56 -32.47
C VAL A 10 -20.51 0.37 -31.26
N GLY A 11 -21.56 0.29 -30.46
CA GLY A 11 -21.72 1.10 -29.25
C GLY A 11 -20.52 0.90 -28.33
N LEU A 12 -20.11 1.98 -27.66
CA LEU A 12 -18.97 1.97 -26.70
C LEU A 12 -19.08 0.87 -25.65
N PHE A 13 -20.28 0.37 -25.36
CA PHE A 13 -20.53 -0.68 -24.36
C PHE A 13 -21.78 -1.50 -24.70
N THR A 14 -21.83 -2.72 -24.16
CA THR A 14 -22.98 -3.63 -24.27
C THR A 14 -23.87 -3.53 -23.03
N VAL A 15 -25.15 -3.91 -23.16
CA VAL A 15 -26.07 -4.03 -22.02
C VAL A 15 -25.52 -4.96 -20.94
N LYS A 16 -24.85 -6.06 -21.33
CA LYS A 16 -24.20 -6.97 -20.39
C LYS A 16 -23.14 -6.26 -19.54
N GLN A 17 -22.30 -5.40 -20.14
CA GLN A 17 -21.29 -4.63 -19.41
C GLN A 17 -21.92 -3.66 -18.43
N LEU A 18 -23.00 -2.98 -18.82
CA LEU A 18 -23.75 -2.10 -17.95
C LEU A 18 -24.31 -2.84 -16.73
N LEU A 19 -24.95 -3.98 -16.96
CA LEU A 19 -25.51 -4.81 -15.88
C LEU A 19 -24.44 -5.33 -14.92
N VAL A 20 -23.28 -5.78 -15.45
CA VAL A 20 -22.17 -6.25 -14.63
C VAL A 20 -21.58 -5.10 -13.77
N CYS A 21 -21.34 -3.92 -14.37
CA CYS A 21 -20.84 -2.78 -13.61
C CYS A 21 -21.83 -2.31 -12.55
N ALA A 22 -23.13 -2.27 -12.87
CA ALA A 22 -24.18 -1.94 -11.91
C ALA A 22 -24.22 -2.96 -10.76
N ALA A 23 -24.20 -4.25 -11.06
CA ALA A 23 -24.20 -5.31 -10.06
C ALA A 23 -22.98 -5.22 -9.14
N VAL A 24 -21.78 -5.06 -9.70
CA VAL A 24 -20.54 -4.89 -8.91
C VAL A 24 -20.61 -3.64 -8.03
N SER A 25 -21.09 -2.51 -8.57
CA SER A 25 -21.23 -1.26 -7.82
C SER A 25 -22.20 -1.40 -6.65
N VAL A 26 -23.39 -1.98 -6.88
CA VAL A 26 -24.39 -2.22 -5.84
C VAL A 26 -23.86 -3.18 -4.78
N THR A 27 -23.22 -4.28 -5.20
CA THR A 27 -22.62 -5.26 -4.27
C THR A 27 -21.55 -4.60 -3.41
N TYR A 28 -20.66 -3.79 -3.99
CA TYR A 28 -19.63 -3.07 -3.24
C TYR A 28 -20.25 -2.11 -2.22
N LEU A 29 -21.23 -1.29 -2.62
CA LEU A 29 -21.89 -0.34 -1.70
C LEU A 29 -22.65 -1.05 -0.59
N ALA A 30 -23.36 -2.14 -0.90
CA ALA A 30 -24.08 -2.94 0.09
C ALA A 30 -23.13 -3.60 1.10
N LEU A 31 -22.05 -4.23 0.64
CA LEU A 31 -21.02 -4.82 1.52
C LEU A 31 -20.32 -3.76 2.36
N SER A 32 -19.98 -2.61 1.77
CA SER A 32 -19.34 -1.51 2.50
C SER A 32 -20.26 -0.98 3.60
N TRP A 33 -21.55 -0.78 3.29
CA TRP A 33 -22.53 -0.36 4.29
C TRP A 33 -22.67 -1.35 5.43
N LEU A 34 -22.70 -2.65 5.11
CA LEU A 34 -22.83 -3.72 6.10
C LEU A 34 -21.58 -3.85 7.00
N LEU A 35 -20.36 -3.76 6.42
CA LEU A 35 -19.13 -4.06 7.13
C LEU A 35 -18.53 -2.86 7.87
N ILE A 36 -18.54 -1.69 7.25
CA ILE A 36 -17.79 -0.51 7.74
C ILE A 36 -18.64 0.76 7.82
N GLY A 37 -19.93 0.66 7.51
CA GLY A 37 -20.83 1.79 7.41
C GLY A 37 -20.64 2.58 6.10
N PHE A 38 -21.65 3.41 5.79
CA PHE A 38 -21.64 4.24 4.59
C PHE A 38 -20.67 5.43 4.73
N LYS A 39 -19.86 5.65 3.69
CA LYS A 39 -18.95 6.78 3.57
C LYS A 39 -19.03 7.37 2.17
N THR A 40 -18.93 8.70 2.06
CA THR A 40 -18.96 9.41 0.79
C THR A 40 -17.85 8.98 -0.17
N ASP A 41 -16.68 8.63 0.36
CA ASP A 41 -15.52 8.14 -0.42
C ASP A 41 -15.86 6.89 -1.26
N GLN A 42 -16.79 6.04 -0.76
CA GLN A 42 -17.25 4.84 -1.47
C GLN A 42 -18.07 5.21 -2.72
N LEU A 43 -18.90 6.25 -2.65
CA LEU A 43 -19.63 6.75 -3.82
C LEU A 43 -18.68 7.36 -4.85
N TYR A 44 -17.69 8.14 -4.41
CA TYR A 44 -16.69 8.69 -5.32
C TYR A 44 -15.91 7.60 -6.05
N LEU A 45 -15.55 6.52 -5.36
CA LEU A 45 -14.89 5.38 -5.98
C LEU A 45 -15.76 4.71 -7.05
N VAL A 46 -17.03 4.44 -6.73
CA VAL A 46 -18.00 3.86 -7.69
C VAL A 46 -18.22 4.79 -8.88
N LEU A 47 -18.41 6.08 -8.63
CA LEU A 47 -18.62 7.06 -9.69
C LEU A 47 -17.39 7.13 -10.62
N LEU A 48 -16.20 7.29 -10.04
CA LEU A 48 -14.96 7.36 -10.79
C LEU A 48 -14.72 6.09 -11.64
N PHE A 49 -14.94 4.91 -11.04
CA PHE A 49 -14.81 3.64 -11.76
C PHE A 49 -15.75 3.56 -12.96
N ASN A 50 -17.05 3.84 -12.74
CA ASN A 50 -18.06 3.78 -13.81
C ASN A 50 -17.85 4.84 -14.89
N VAL A 51 -17.52 6.08 -14.51
CA VAL A 51 -17.21 7.14 -15.47
C VAL A 51 -16.05 6.72 -16.36
N LEU A 52 -14.92 6.29 -15.78
CA LEU A 52 -13.76 5.85 -16.55
C LEU A 52 -14.05 4.60 -17.40
N TYR A 53 -14.89 3.69 -16.91
CA TYR A 53 -15.24 2.47 -17.64
C TYR A 53 -16.08 2.74 -18.89
N PHE A 54 -17.00 3.70 -18.84
CA PHE A 54 -17.93 3.99 -19.92
C PHE A 54 -17.52 5.18 -20.80
N PHE A 55 -16.57 6.01 -20.38
CA PHE A 55 -16.19 7.22 -21.09
C PHE A 55 -15.50 6.94 -22.45
N SER A 56 -14.55 6.00 -22.49
CA SER A 56 -13.85 5.61 -23.73
C SER A 56 -13.23 4.21 -23.63
N TYR A 57 -12.82 3.64 -24.78
CA TYR A 57 -12.06 2.37 -24.78
C TYR A 57 -10.74 2.48 -24.02
N ASN A 58 -10.02 3.60 -24.13
CA ASN A 58 -8.74 3.80 -23.47
C ASN A 58 -8.89 3.93 -21.95
N THR A 59 -9.88 4.70 -21.48
CA THR A 59 -10.14 4.81 -20.04
C THR A 59 -10.67 3.52 -19.43
N ARG A 60 -11.44 2.74 -20.22
CA ARG A 60 -11.87 1.39 -19.81
C ARG A 60 -10.68 0.47 -19.58
N LYS A 61 -9.75 0.39 -20.55
CA LYS A 61 -8.53 -0.41 -20.41
C LYS A 61 -7.72 0.04 -19.21
N PHE A 62 -7.59 1.35 -19.00
CA PHE A 62 -6.92 1.93 -17.85
C PHE A 62 -7.56 1.49 -16.54
N ILE A 63 -8.86 1.75 -16.34
CA ILE A 63 -9.52 1.43 -15.07
C ILE A 63 -9.64 -0.08 -14.84
N THR A 64 -9.75 -0.88 -15.90
CA THR A 64 -9.70 -2.34 -15.80
C THR A 64 -8.33 -2.80 -15.30
N GLY A 65 -7.23 -2.25 -15.80
CA GLY A 65 -5.89 -2.54 -15.28
C GLY A 65 -5.73 -2.09 -13.83
N PHE A 66 -6.08 -0.84 -13.53
CA PHE A 66 -5.96 -0.25 -12.20
C PHE A 66 -6.98 -0.80 -11.19
N SER A 67 -7.96 -1.61 -11.61
CA SER A 67 -8.86 -2.30 -10.68
C SER A 67 -8.12 -3.18 -9.67
N ILE A 68 -6.90 -3.63 -9.96
CA ILE A 68 -6.03 -4.36 -9.02
C ILE A 68 -5.76 -3.50 -7.77
N PHE A 69 -5.47 -2.21 -7.95
CA PHE A 69 -5.25 -1.28 -6.83
C PHE A 69 -6.57 -0.90 -6.13
N VAL A 70 -7.68 -0.88 -6.87
CA VAL A 70 -9.02 -0.72 -6.28
C VAL A 70 -9.36 -1.90 -5.37
N VAL A 71 -9.09 -3.13 -5.81
CA VAL A 71 -9.28 -4.35 -5.00
C VAL A 71 -8.40 -4.31 -3.75
N PHE A 72 -7.13 -3.92 -3.89
CA PHE A 72 -6.24 -3.71 -2.74
C PHE A 72 -6.86 -2.73 -1.73
N TRP A 73 -7.32 -1.56 -2.20
CA TRP A 73 -7.91 -0.53 -1.34
C TRP A 73 -9.17 -1.01 -0.62
N ILE A 74 -10.05 -1.73 -1.32
CA ILE A 74 -11.28 -2.29 -0.75
C ILE A 74 -10.95 -3.29 0.36
N ILE A 75 -10.01 -4.22 0.13
CA ILE A 75 -9.59 -5.21 1.13
C ILE A 75 -9.01 -4.50 2.35
N PHE A 76 -8.12 -3.52 2.14
CA PHE A 76 -7.51 -2.74 3.22
C PHE A 76 -8.57 -2.00 4.05
N ASP A 77 -9.56 -1.37 3.39
CA ASP A 77 -10.61 -0.64 4.10
C ASP A 77 -11.53 -1.60 4.89
N TYR A 78 -11.81 -2.79 4.35
CA TYR A 78 -12.64 -3.79 5.03
C TYR A 78 -11.97 -4.44 6.24
N MET A 79 -10.63 -4.39 6.36
CA MET A 79 -9.93 -4.83 7.57
C MET A 79 -10.38 -4.06 8.82
N LYS A 80 -10.96 -2.87 8.66
CA LYS A 80 -11.57 -2.09 9.76
C LYS A 80 -12.69 -2.82 10.48
N ALA A 81 -13.44 -3.65 9.75
CA ALA A 81 -14.52 -4.45 10.34
C ALA A 81 -14.01 -5.62 11.18
N PHE A 82 -12.73 -5.97 11.02
CA PHE A 82 -12.12 -7.14 11.66
C PHE A 82 -10.81 -6.75 12.35
N PRO A 83 -10.84 -6.08 13.51
CA PRO A 83 -9.62 -5.68 14.21
C PRO A 83 -8.77 -6.91 14.57
N ASN A 84 -7.47 -6.88 14.22
CA ASN A 84 -6.57 -8.01 14.34
C ASN A 84 -6.34 -8.45 15.80
N TYR A 85 -6.42 -7.53 16.76
CA TYR A 85 -6.28 -7.80 18.19
C TYR A 85 -7.43 -8.63 18.79
N LEU A 86 -8.51 -8.87 18.03
CA LEU A 86 -9.58 -9.79 18.44
C LEU A 86 -9.21 -11.26 18.21
N TYR A 87 -8.20 -11.53 17.40
CA TYR A 87 -7.82 -12.87 16.97
C TYR A 87 -6.55 -13.36 17.66
N HIS A 88 -5.59 -12.47 17.92
CA HIS A 88 -4.32 -12.79 18.58
C HIS A 88 -3.89 -11.67 19.53
N ASN A 89 -3.09 -12.03 20.55
CA ASN A 89 -2.51 -11.05 21.47
C ASN A 89 -1.58 -10.08 20.73
N VAL A 90 -1.64 -8.81 21.13
CA VAL A 90 -0.77 -7.77 20.54
C VAL A 90 0.61 -7.83 21.17
N HIS A 91 1.63 -7.91 20.31
CA HIS A 91 3.02 -7.83 20.71
C HIS A 91 3.40 -6.35 20.94
N ILE A 92 3.53 -5.95 22.21
CA ILE A 92 3.90 -4.59 22.62
C ILE A 92 5.29 -4.63 23.24
N GLU A 93 5.41 -5.16 24.47
CA GLU A 93 6.66 -5.22 25.22
C GLU A 93 7.67 -6.17 24.59
N SER A 94 7.22 -7.36 24.14
CA SER A 94 8.10 -8.36 23.52
C SER A 94 8.81 -7.83 22.27
N LEU A 95 8.10 -7.09 21.42
CA LEU A 95 8.68 -6.49 20.21
C LEU A 95 9.65 -5.36 20.57
N TYR A 96 9.26 -4.47 21.50
CA TYR A 96 10.12 -3.39 21.99
C TYR A 96 11.43 -3.90 22.58
N LEU A 97 11.35 -4.91 23.45
CA LEU A 97 12.54 -5.49 24.08
C LEU A 97 13.45 -6.19 23.05
N THR A 98 12.87 -6.88 22.08
CA THR A 98 13.62 -7.52 20.99
C THR A 98 14.33 -6.47 20.14
N GLU A 99 13.65 -5.40 19.76
CA GLU A 99 14.23 -4.26 19.04
C GLU A 99 15.39 -3.65 19.81
N LYS A 100 15.18 -3.39 21.11
CA LYS A 100 16.18 -2.80 22.00
C LYS A 100 17.41 -3.68 22.17
N ASN A 101 17.23 -5.00 22.25
CA ASN A 101 18.33 -5.97 22.38
C ASN A 101 19.16 -6.09 21.10
N LEU A 102 18.51 -6.02 19.91
CA LEU A 102 19.18 -6.24 18.64
C LEU A 102 19.76 -4.95 18.04
N PHE A 103 19.07 -3.82 18.22
CA PHE A 103 19.36 -2.55 17.57
C PHE A 103 19.54 -1.39 18.56
N GLY A 104 19.64 -1.69 19.85
CA GLY A 104 19.79 -0.68 20.90
C GLY A 104 21.03 0.19 20.72
N ILE A 105 20.89 1.48 20.93
CA ILE A 105 21.94 2.48 20.84
C ILE A 105 22.35 2.88 22.26
N HIS A 106 23.62 2.72 22.60
CA HIS A 106 24.14 3.19 23.88
C HIS A 106 24.20 4.71 23.91
N HIS A 107 23.53 5.33 24.88
CA HIS A 107 23.51 6.76 25.11
C HIS A 107 23.72 7.04 26.62
N GLY A 108 24.96 7.28 27.02
CA GLY A 108 25.35 7.29 28.44
C GLY A 108 25.11 5.92 29.09
N ASP A 109 24.43 5.90 30.22
CA ASP A 109 24.07 4.67 30.95
C ASP A 109 22.80 3.98 30.44
N LEU A 110 22.16 4.58 29.42
CA LEU A 110 20.91 4.06 28.86
C LEU A 110 21.15 3.34 27.54
N ILE A 111 20.33 2.33 27.28
CA ILE A 111 20.20 1.73 25.95
C ILE A 111 18.85 2.20 25.39
N LEU A 112 18.88 2.89 24.26
CA LEU A 112 17.70 3.41 23.58
C LEU A 112 17.40 2.59 22.34
N THR A 113 16.12 2.40 21.99
CA THR A 113 15.79 1.93 20.63
C THR A 113 16.18 3.01 19.61
N PRO A 114 16.41 2.67 18.33
CA PRO A 114 16.66 3.67 17.29
C PRO A 114 15.59 4.77 17.23
N ASN A 115 14.33 4.43 17.49
CA ASN A 115 13.22 5.39 17.52
C ASN A 115 13.31 6.35 18.71
N GLU A 116 13.67 5.86 19.91
CA GLU A 116 13.89 6.69 21.10
C GLU A 116 15.09 7.63 20.92
N TYR A 117 16.17 7.14 20.30
CA TYR A 117 17.34 7.96 19.97
C TYR A 117 16.94 9.15 19.07
N TRP A 118 16.23 8.90 17.99
CA TRP A 118 15.81 9.94 17.07
C TRP A 118 14.73 10.85 17.65
N LEU A 119 13.94 10.40 18.60
CA LEU A 119 12.99 11.26 19.33
C LEU A 119 13.70 12.41 20.04
N GLY A 120 14.91 12.16 20.59
CA GLY A 120 15.76 13.17 21.23
C GLY A 120 16.70 13.91 20.28
N HIS A 121 16.90 13.42 19.05
CA HIS A 121 17.88 13.96 18.08
C HIS A 121 17.20 14.40 16.77
N ASN A 122 16.03 15.00 16.84
CA ASN A 122 15.32 15.52 15.68
C ASN A 122 15.72 16.98 15.35
N ASN A 123 15.48 17.37 14.11
CA ASN A 123 15.66 18.77 13.66
C ASN A 123 14.79 19.03 12.42
N ASN A 124 14.50 20.30 12.16
CA ASN A 124 13.60 20.73 11.06
C ASN A 124 14.02 20.21 9.67
N PHE A 125 15.32 20.12 9.40
CA PHE A 125 15.80 19.62 8.10
C PHE A 125 15.42 18.15 7.92
N LEU A 126 15.70 17.30 8.91
CA LEU A 126 15.34 15.90 8.89
C LEU A 126 13.82 15.71 8.91
N ASP A 127 13.07 16.53 9.67
CA ASP A 127 11.60 16.47 9.70
C ASP A 127 11.00 16.69 8.31
N VAL A 128 11.52 17.67 7.56
CA VAL A 128 11.07 17.95 6.19
C VAL A 128 11.47 16.85 5.23
N VAL A 129 12.75 16.44 5.25
CA VAL A 129 13.26 15.40 4.31
C VAL A 129 12.57 14.07 4.54
N THR A 130 12.40 13.65 5.81
CA THR A 130 11.73 12.39 6.13
C THR A 130 10.23 12.44 5.84
N GLY A 131 9.58 13.57 6.08
CA GLY A 131 8.18 13.78 5.70
C GLY A 131 7.97 13.64 4.19
N ILE A 132 8.79 14.33 3.38
CA ILE A 132 8.73 14.19 1.91
C ILE A 132 8.98 12.74 1.47
N ALA A 133 10.02 12.09 2.02
CA ALA A 133 10.34 10.70 1.68
C ALA A 133 9.18 9.78 2.05
N TYR A 134 8.57 9.98 3.22
CA TYR A 134 7.45 9.16 3.65
C TYR A 134 6.19 9.38 2.81
N LEU A 135 5.91 10.58 2.33
CA LEU A 135 4.80 10.82 1.41
C LEU A 135 4.94 10.05 0.08
N CYS A 136 6.14 9.62 -0.29
CA CYS A 136 6.39 8.88 -1.53
C CYS A 136 5.86 7.44 -1.54
N TRP A 137 5.43 6.88 -0.40
CA TRP A 137 5.04 5.45 -0.33
C TRP A 137 3.83 5.06 -1.17
N VAL A 138 2.90 5.98 -1.46
CA VAL A 138 1.77 5.75 -2.39
C VAL A 138 2.04 6.31 -3.78
N PRO A 139 2.44 7.59 -3.94
CA PRO A 139 2.59 8.18 -5.25
C PRO A 139 3.62 7.47 -6.13
N VAL A 140 4.75 7.02 -5.56
CA VAL A 140 5.81 6.39 -6.35
C VAL A 140 5.36 5.05 -6.95
N PRO A 141 4.77 4.09 -6.21
CA PRO A 141 4.23 2.87 -6.79
C PRO A 141 3.15 3.12 -7.85
N LEU A 142 2.22 4.05 -7.60
CA LEU A 142 1.13 4.34 -8.53
C LEU A 142 1.63 5.03 -9.81
N THR A 143 2.58 5.98 -9.69
CA THR A 143 3.20 6.63 -10.86
C THR A 143 4.00 5.61 -11.67
N PHE A 144 4.74 4.73 -11.00
CA PHE A 144 5.46 3.65 -11.68
C PHE A 144 4.52 2.66 -12.37
N ALA A 145 3.40 2.30 -11.73
CA ALA A 145 2.35 1.51 -12.38
C ALA A 145 1.83 2.22 -13.64
N GLY A 146 1.55 3.53 -13.57
CA GLY A 146 1.14 4.34 -14.72
C GLY A 146 2.18 4.33 -15.85
N TYR A 147 3.45 4.49 -15.51
CA TYR A 147 4.55 4.39 -16.48
C TYR A 147 4.60 3.02 -17.15
N LEU A 148 4.55 1.93 -16.38
CA LEU A 148 4.52 0.58 -16.93
C LEU A 148 3.27 0.33 -17.77
N PHE A 149 2.11 0.81 -17.32
CA PHE A 149 0.86 0.71 -18.09
C PHE A 149 1.00 1.39 -19.47
N ALA A 150 1.66 2.51 -19.56
CA ALA A 150 1.90 3.19 -20.84
C ALA A 150 2.93 2.47 -21.74
N LYS A 151 3.96 1.85 -21.13
CA LYS A 151 5.11 1.30 -21.85
C LYS A 151 4.99 -0.20 -22.13
N ASN A 152 4.47 -0.99 -21.20
CA ASN A 152 4.44 -2.45 -21.29
C ASN A 152 3.34 -3.03 -20.39
N ARG A 153 2.20 -3.42 -20.97
CA ARG A 153 1.03 -3.95 -20.24
C ARG A 153 1.35 -5.22 -19.43
N SER A 154 2.22 -6.08 -19.95
CA SER A 154 2.64 -7.28 -19.23
C SER A 154 3.45 -6.93 -17.99
N ALA A 155 4.41 -6.00 -18.11
CA ALA A 155 5.18 -5.51 -16.97
C ALA A 155 4.30 -4.82 -15.91
N PHE A 156 3.33 -4.00 -16.36
CA PHE A 156 2.32 -3.41 -15.50
C PHE A 156 1.55 -4.47 -14.71
N LEU A 157 1.07 -5.51 -15.38
CA LEU A 157 0.28 -6.55 -14.75
C LEU A 157 1.10 -7.35 -13.73
N GLU A 158 2.33 -7.72 -14.09
CA GLU A 158 3.23 -8.42 -13.16
C GLU A 158 3.54 -7.58 -11.93
N PHE A 159 3.86 -6.29 -12.10
CA PHE A 159 4.09 -5.36 -10.99
C PHE A 159 2.86 -5.24 -10.09
N SER A 160 1.69 -4.96 -10.68
CA SER A 160 0.46 -4.69 -9.94
C SER A 160 -0.04 -5.91 -9.17
N LEU A 161 0.02 -7.10 -9.77
CA LEU A 161 -0.38 -8.34 -9.11
C LEU A 161 0.63 -8.78 -8.05
N SER A 162 1.95 -8.57 -8.27
CA SER A 162 2.95 -8.79 -7.22
C SER A 162 2.75 -7.83 -6.04
N PHE A 163 2.44 -6.56 -6.33
CA PHE A 163 2.11 -5.58 -5.30
C PHE A 163 0.90 -6.02 -4.48
N LEU A 164 -0.18 -6.46 -5.14
CA LEU A 164 -1.36 -6.99 -4.47
C LEU A 164 -1.01 -8.23 -3.63
N LEU A 165 -0.23 -9.17 -4.17
CA LEU A 165 0.15 -10.39 -3.45
C LEU A 165 0.96 -10.10 -2.19
N VAL A 166 1.95 -9.19 -2.26
CA VAL A 166 2.74 -8.77 -1.10
C VAL A 166 1.83 -8.16 -0.03
N ASN A 167 0.86 -7.34 -0.44
CA ASN A 167 -0.12 -6.79 0.49
C ASN A 167 -0.98 -7.87 1.15
N LEU A 168 -1.47 -8.83 0.38
CA LEU A 168 -2.27 -9.94 0.94
C LEU A 168 -1.47 -10.78 1.95
N ILE A 169 -0.19 -11.03 1.67
CA ILE A 169 0.72 -11.69 2.62
C ILE A 169 0.88 -10.82 3.88
N GLY A 170 1.16 -9.53 3.73
CA GLY A 170 1.29 -8.60 4.85
C GLY A 170 0.01 -8.50 5.69
N PHE A 171 -1.15 -8.43 5.04
CA PHE A 171 -2.44 -8.43 5.73
C PHE A 171 -2.67 -9.71 6.54
N ALA A 172 -2.34 -10.87 5.97
CA ALA A 172 -2.39 -12.13 6.72
C ALA A 172 -1.46 -12.10 7.94
N LEU A 173 -0.24 -11.58 7.79
CA LEU A 173 0.71 -11.45 8.89
C LEU A 173 0.23 -10.47 9.97
N TYR A 174 -0.50 -9.40 9.65
CA TYR A 174 -1.10 -8.51 10.64
C TYR A 174 -2.08 -9.23 11.57
N TYR A 175 -2.77 -10.28 11.08
CA TYR A 175 -3.63 -11.10 11.92
C TYR A 175 -2.87 -12.17 12.68
N ILE A 176 -1.81 -12.73 12.12
CA ILE A 176 -0.98 -13.76 12.77
C ILE A 176 -0.11 -13.15 13.88
N TYR A 177 0.40 -11.94 13.65
CA TYR A 177 1.32 -11.24 14.56
C TYR A 177 0.91 -9.76 14.73
N PRO A 178 -0.19 -9.46 15.43
CA PRO A 178 -0.54 -8.09 15.77
C PRO A 178 0.57 -7.44 16.58
N ALA A 179 1.03 -6.24 16.20
CA ALA A 179 2.17 -5.58 16.82
C ALA A 179 1.93 -4.08 16.98
N ALA A 180 2.35 -3.51 18.11
CA ALA A 180 2.26 -2.09 18.36
C ALA A 180 3.46 -1.35 17.75
N PRO A 181 3.23 -0.17 17.13
CA PRO A 181 4.31 0.67 16.61
C PRO A 181 5.08 1.38 17.75
N PRO A 182 6.32 1.86 17.47
CA PRO A 182 7.14 2.55 18.48
C PRO A 182 6.44 3.72 19.16
N TRP A 183 5.72 4.56 18.41
CA TRP A 183 5.01 5.72 18.98
C TRP A 183 3.97 5.31 20.03
N TYR A 184 3.37 4.11 19.87
CA TYR A 184 2.41 3.60 20.84
C TYR A 184 3.07 3.36 22.20
N VAL A 185 4.22 2.69 22.19
CA VAL A 185 5.00 2.44 23.42
C VAL A 185 5.46 3.76 24.06
N GLN A 186 5.89 4.72 23.24
CA GLN A 186 6.30 6.06 23.73
C GLN A 186 5.16 6.82 24.42
N GLN A 187 3.90 6.61 24.02
CA GLN A 187 2.75 7.34 24.58
C GLN A 187 1.99 6.56 25.67
N HIS A 188 1.93 5.25 25.57
CA HIS A 188 1.07 4.41 26.41
C HIS A 188 1.83 3.33 27.18
N GLY A 189 3.16 3.25 27.02
CA GLY A 189 3.96 2.16 27.59
C GLY A 189 3.52 0.82 27.03
N PHE A 190 3.46 -0.20 27.90
CA PHE A 190 3.11 -1.56 27.49
C PHE A 190 1.65 -1.92 27.74
N THR A 191 0.83 -0.94 28.13
CA THR A 191 -0.60 -1.16 28.40
C THR A 191 -1.36 -1.33 27.08
N PHE A 192 -2.15 -2.42 26.95
CA PHE A 192 -2.98 -2.63 25.77
C PHE A 192 -4.27 -1.78 25.85
N LEU A 193 -4.45 -0.89 24.88
CA LEU A 193 -5.61 0.00 24.72
C LEU A 193 -6.24 -0.22 23.33
N PRO A 194 -7.30 -1.05 23.21
CA PRO A 194 -7.82 -1.49 21.92
C PRO A 194 -8.37 -0.36 21.04
N SER A 195 -8.91 0.68 21.65
CA SER A 195 -9.54 1.81 20.94
C SER A 195 -8.59 2.97 20.67
N THR A 196 -7.27 2.74 20.68
CA THR A 196 -6.29 3.79 20.39
C THR A 196 -6.47 4.31 18.97
N PRO A 197 -6.64 5.63 18.76
CA PRO A 197 -6.74 6.22 17.44
C PRO A 197 -5.39 6.19 16.71
N GLY A 198 -5.43 6.24 15.36
CA GLY A 198 -4.23 6.42 14.56
C GLY A 198 -3.53 7.73 14.92
N ASN A 199 -2.19 7.73 14.88
CA ASN A 199 -1.35 8.85 15.29
C ASN A 199 -0.32 9.17 14.21
N THR A 200 -0.03 10.45 14.02
CA THR A 200 1.01 10.94 13.09
C THR A 200 2.43 10.63 13.56
N ALA A 201 2.57 10.22 14.83
CA ALA A 201 3.88 10.06 15.47
C ALA A 201 4.80 11.24 15.18
N GLY A 202 6.07 11.04 14.86
CA GLY A 202 7.00 12.14 14.55
C GLY A 202 6.64 13.00 13.33
N LEU A 203 5.77 12.50 12.43
CA LEU A 203 5.39 13.26 11.22
C LEU A 203 4.54 14.52 11.50
N TRP A 204 4.02 14.70 12.75
CA TRP A 204 3.40 15.96 13.15
C TRP A 204 4.34 17.16 13.02
N ARG A 205 5.67 16.93 13.13
CA ARG A 205 6.67 18.00 13.00
C ARG A 205 6.73 18.54 11.57
N PHE A 206 6.51 17.67 10.56
CA PHE A 206 6.34 18.11 9.17
C PHE A 206 5.08 18.97 9.00
N ASP A 207 3.96 18.52 9.52
CA ASP A 207 2.69 19.26 9.46
C ASP A 207 2.84 20.63 10.13
N ALA A 208 3.51 20.70 11.29
CA ALA A 208 3.77 21.94 12.00
C ALA A 208 4.71 22.88 11.24
N PHE A 209 5.77 22.35 10.59
CA PHE A 209 6.70 23.15 9.80
C PHE A 209 6.03 23.86 8.63
N PHE A 210 5.13 23.17 7.93
CA PHE A 210 4.41 23.73 6.78
C PHE A 210 3.04 24.35 7.16
N ASN A 211 2.65 24.29 8.42
CA ASN A 211 1.32 24.69 8.90
C ASN A 211 0.18 24.06 8.08
N THR A 212 0.29 22.77 7.79
CA THR A 212 -0.66 22.01 6.97
C THR A 212 -0.95 20.63 7.60
N PRO A 213 -2.21 20.18 7.72
CA PRO A 213 -2.55 18.91 8.37
C PRO A 213 -2.46 17.71 7.42
N VAL A 214 -1.36 17.54 6.66
CA VAL A 214 -1.22 16.49 5.66
C VAL A 214 -1.24 15.11 6.31
N PHE A 215 -0.30 14.86 7.22
CA PHE A 215 -0.21 13.58 7.92
C PHE A 215 -1.35 13.39 8.92
N HIS A 216 -1.78 14.46 9.59
CA HIS A 216 -2.94 14.40 10.46
C HIS A 216 -4.18 13.89 9.70
N SER A 217 -4.44 14.42 8.50
CA SER A 217 -5.56 13.99 7.68
C SER A 217 -5.45 12.54 7.19
N LEU A 218 -4.22 12.05 6.94
CA LEU A 218 -3.98 10.67 6.55
C LEU A 218 -4.20 9.70 7.72
N TYR A 219 -3.60 9.97 8.87
CA TYR A 219 -3.60 9.06 10.01
C TYR A 219 -4.89 9.10 10.83
N SER A 220 -5.63 10.21 10.82
CA SER A 220 -6.97 10.27 11.45
C SER A 220 -7.96 9.27 10.83
N LYS A 221 -7.71 8.82 9.60
CA LYS A 221 -8.51 7.79 8.90
C LYS A 221 -7.96 6.38 9.11
N SER A 222 -6.80 6.23 9.74
CA SER A 222 -6.20 4.92 10.02
C SER A 222 -7.03 4.16 11.05
N SER A 223 -7.12 2.86 10.88
CA SER A 223 -8.09 2.04 11.62
C SER A 223 -7.48 0.89 12.38
N ASN A 224 -6.22 0.58 12.17
CA ASN A 224 -5.57 -0.55 12.81
C ASN A 224 -4.16 -0.15 13.27
N VAL A 225 -4.08 0.34 14.51
CA VAL A 225 -2.82 0.73 15.15
C VAL A 225 -1.88 -0.46 15.32
N PHE A 226 -2.42 -1.64 15.56
CA PHE A 226 -1.66 -2.86 15.84
C PHE A 226 -1.29 -3.66 14.57
N ALA A 227 -1.26 -3.01 13.42
CA ALA A 227 -0.76 -3.54 12.15
C ALA A 227 0.63 -2.97 11.82
N ALA A 228 1.55 -2.94 12.80
CA ALA A 228 2.88 -2.38 12.60
C ALA A 228 3.84 -3.35 11.92
N MET A 229 3.75 -4.66 12.17
CA MET A 229 4.66 -5.67 11.64
C MET A 229 3.93 -6.71 10.77
N PRO A 230 4.39 -6.92 9.50
CA PRO A 230 5.52 -6.29 8.80
C PRO A 230 5.21 -4.87 8.30
N SER A 231 6.24 -4.02 8.13
CA SER A 231 6.06 -2.71 7.51
C SER A 231 5.80 -2.83 6.01
N LEU A 232 4.55 -2.67 5.58
CA LEU A 232 4.23 -2.62 4.15
C LEU A 232 4.75 -1.34 3.47
N HIS A 233 4.92 -0.24 4.22
CA HIS A 233 5.58 0.96 3.73
C HIS A 233 7.04 0.67 3.30
N ALA A 234 7.73 -0.24 4.00
CA ALA A 234 9.06 -0.68 3.63
C ALA A 234 9.07 -1.64 2.42
N SER A 235 7.98 -2.39 2.23
CA SER A 235 7.84 -3.34 1.12
C SER A 235 7.65 -2.65 -0.23
N TYR A 236 6.88 -1.58 -0.29
CA TYR A 236 6.46 -0.95 -1.55
C TYR A 236 7.62 -0.42 -2.41
N PRO A 237 8.56 0.38 -1.88
CA PRO A 237 9.66 0.87 -2.69
C PRO A 237 10.59 -0.25 -3.16
N MET A 238 10.67 -1.35 -2.40
CA MET A 238 11.43 -2.53 -2.81
C MET A 238 10.81 -3.22 -4.03
N ILE A 239 9.46 -3.36 -4.07
CA ILE A 239 8.76 -3.89 -5.23
C ILE A 239 8.99 -2.98 -6.45
N VAL A 240 8.90 -1.65 -6.27
CA VAL A 240 9.16 -0.67 -7.33
C VAL A 240 10.58 -0.81 -7.87
N LEU A 241 11.59 -0.86 -7.00
CA LEU A 241 12.99 -0.99 -7.41
C LEU A 241 13.24 -2.33 -8.13
N PHE A 242 12.72 -3.43 -7.61
CA PHE A 242 12.84 -4.75 -8.26
C PHE A 242 12.30 -4.74 -9.69
N TYR A 243 11.08 -4.24 -9.89
CA TYR A 243 10.47 -4.18 -11.22
C TYR A 243 11.09 -3.10 -12.11
N GLY A 244 11.58 -2.01 -11.53
CA GLY A 244 12.37 -1.00 -12.23
C GLY A 244 13.64 -1.59 -12.85
N ILE A 245 14.38 -2.39 -12.11
CA ILE A 245 15.57 -3.12 -12.58
C ILE A 245 15.17 -4.20 -13.60
N LYS A 246 14.19 -5.03 -13.26
CA LYS A 246 13.73 -6.14 -14.11
C LYS A 246 13.31 -5.68 -15.50
N TYR A 247 12.60 -4.56 -15.59
CA TYR A 247 12.08 -4.01 -16.85
C TYR A 247 12.94 -2.88 -17.43
N ARG A 248 14.16 -2.72 -16.92
CA ARG A 248 15.17 -1.79 -17.46
C ARG A 248 14.65 -0.35 -17.58
N SER A 249 14.04 0.16 -16.51
CA SER A 249 13.49 1.52 -16.46
C SER A 249 14.55 2.65 -16.56
N GLY A 250 15.83 2.28 -16.66
CA GLY A 250 16.98 3.18 -16.74
C GLY A 250 17.69 3.32 -15.38
N TRP A 251 19.00 3.55 -15.43
CA TRP A 251 19.84 3.62 -14.22
C TRP A 251 19.44 4.79 -13.31
N PHE A 252 19.15 5.95 -13.90
CA PHE A 252 18.75 7.14 -13.14
C PHE A 252 17.44 6.91 -12.36
N MET A 253 16.41 6.35 -13.01
CA MET A 253 15.14 6.05 -12.35
C MET A 253 15.33 5.02 -11.22
N ASN A 254 16.15 4.01 -11.44
CA ASN A 254 16.45 3.01 -10.41
C ASN A 254 17.23 3.61 -9.22
N MET A 255 18.11 4.58 -9.46
CA MET A 255 18.77 5.34 -8.39
C MET A 255 17.76 6.17 -7.58
N VAL A 256 16.82 6.84 -8.25
CA VAL A 256 15.74 7.58 -7.57
C VAL A 256 14.91 6.63 -6.72
N PHE A 257 14.54 5.45 -7.25
CA PHE A 257 13.79 4.45 -6.48
C PHE A 257 14.58 3.93 -5.26
N ALA A 258 15.87 3.69 -5.41
CA ALA A 258 16.73 3.27 -4.30
C ALA A 258 16.86 4.37 -3.23
N PHE A 259 16.97 5.63 -3.63
CA PHE A 259 17.01 6.77 -2.73
C PHE A 259 15.68 6.94 -1.96
N VAL A 260 14.55 6.86 -2.67
CA VAL A 260 13.22 6.90 -2.05
C VAL A 260 13.04 5.74 -1.07
N MET A 261 13.50 4.54 -1.44
CA MET A 261 13.45 3.36 -0.58
C MET A 261 14.21 3.58 0.74
N ALA A 262 15.47 4.04 0.65
CA ALA A 262 16.28 4.36 1.83
C ALA A 262 15.63 5.48 2.68
N GLY A 263 15.08 6.50 2.01
CA GLY A 263 14.37 7.61 2.65
C GLY A 263 13.12 7.15 3.41
N ILE A 264 12.31 6.26 2.82
CA ILE A 264 11.10 5.71 3.49
C ILE A 264 11.51 4.86 4.69
N TRP A 265 12.52 3.98 4.56
CA TRP A 265 12.99 3.14 5.66
C TRP A 265 13.53 3.97 6.82
N PHE A 266 14.37 4.96 6.53
CA PHE A 266 14.87 5.89 7.55
C PHE A 266 13.73 6.69 8.19
N SER A 267 12.82 7.23 7.38
CA SER A 267 11.67 8.00 7.86
C SER A 267 10.78 7.20 8.80
N ALA A 268 10.55 5.92 8.52
CA ALA A 268 9.74 5.04 9.34
C ALA A 268 10.30 4.89 10.77
N ILE A 269 11.63 4.82 10.90
CA ILE A 269 12.34 4.76 12.18
C ILE A 269 12.35 6.15 12.85
N TYR A 270 12.81 7.17 12.13
CA TYR A 270 12.96 8.55 12.60
C TYR A 270 11.66 9.14 13.16
N ASN A 271 10.55 8.85 12.50
CA ASN A 271 9.23 9.32 12.91
C ASN A 271 8.47 8.34 13.83
N SER A 272 9.13 7.31 14.36
CA SER A 272 8.54 6.34 15.31
C SER A 272 7.31 5.59 14.77
N HIS A 273 7.20 5.41 13.45
CA HIS A 273 6.12 4.61 12.85
C HIS A 273 6.42 3.11 12.87
N HIS A 274 7.69 2.73 12.69
CA HIS A 274 8.11 1.33 12.66
C HIS A 274 9.44 1.13 13.38
N TYR A 275 9.60 -0.05 13.97
CA TYR A 275 10.87 -0.57 14.41
C TYR A 275 11.73 -1.02 13.22
N VAL A 276 13.04 -1.19 13.41
CA VAL A 276 13.91 -1.82 12.40
C VAL A 276 13.42 -3.23 12.07
N LEU A 277 12.97 -3.97 13.09
CA LEU A 277 12.37 -5.30 12.91
C LEU A 277 11.16 -5.30 11.98
N ASP A 278 10.29 -4.30 12.07
CA ASP A 278 9.11 -4.19 11.19
C ASP A 278 9.55 -3.99 9.72
N ILE A 279 10.60 -3.19 9.52
CA ILE A 279 11.15 -2.91 8.20
C ILE A 279 11.77 -4.18 7.61
N LEU A 280 12.59 -4.90 8.39
CA LEU A 280 13.20 -6.17 7.96
C LEU A 280 12.14 -7.22 7.63
N ALA A 281 11.09 -7.32 8.44
CA ALA A 281 9.95 -8.19 8.14
C ALA A 281 9.21 -7.75 6.86
N GLY A 282 9.07 -6.44 6.63
CA GLY A 282 8.51 -5.89 5.40
C GLY A 282 9.35 -6.22 4.15
N ILE A 283 10.67 -6.11 4.26
CA ILE A 283 11.62 -6.53 3.21
C ILE A 283 11.45 -8.02 2.91
N ALA A 284 11.44 -8.86 3.95
CA ALA A 284 11.24 -10.31 3.80
C ALA A 284 9.89 -10.64 3.14
N CYS A 285 8.83 -9.93 3.53
CA CYS A 285 7.50 -10.05 2.93
C CYS A 285 7.52 -9.70 1.43
N ALA A 286 8.19 -8.61 1.04
CA ALA A 286 8.35 -8.22 -0.36
C ALA A 286 9.12 -9.28 -1.16
N ILE A 287 10.24 -9.76 -0.64
CA ILE A 287 11.05 -10.82 -1.28
C ILE A 287 10.22 -12.09 -1.47
N ALA A 288 9.54 -12.56 -0.42
CA ALA A 288 8.71 -13.75 -0.46
C ALA A 288 7.56 -13.62 -1.47
N GLY A 289 6.83 -12.49 -1.46
CA GLY A 289 5.72 -12.24 -2.36
C GLY A 289 6.16 -12.13 -3.82
N ILE A 290 7.25 -11.42 -4.11
CA ILE A 290 7.83 -11.34 -5.45
C ILE A 290 8.29 -12.72 -5.92
N ALA A 291 9.02 -13.47 -5.09
CA ALA A 291 9.51 -14.80 -5.43
C ALA A 291 8.36 -15.78 -5.73
N LEU A 292 7.32 -15.79 -4.88
CA LEU A 292 6.13 -16.59 -5.07
C LEU A 292 5.39 -16.23 -6.36
N PHE A 293 5.21 -14.93 -6.63
CA PHE A 293 4.59 -14.48 -7.88
C PHE A 293 5.39 -14.93 -9.10
N GLN A 294 6.72 -14.70 -9.11
CA GLN A 294 7.58 -15.09 -10.22
C GLN A 294 7.60 -16.61 -10.43
N TRP A 295 7.58 -17.39 -9.35
CA TRP A 295 7.46 -18.85 -9.41
C TRP A 295 6.13 -19.26 -10.03
N ALA A 296 5.00 -18.72 -9.56
CA ALA A 296 3.67 -19.02 -10.08
C ALA A 296 3.55 -18.65 -11.57
N ALA A 297 4.04 -17.46 -11.96
CA ALA A 297 4.04 -16.99 -13.33
C ALA A 297 4.88 -17.88 -14.28
N LYS A 298 5.94 -18.52 -13.77
CA LYS A 298 6.78 -19.44 -14.58
C LYS A 298 6.27 -20.88 -14.61
N LYS A 299 5.66 -21.37 -13.54
CA LYS A 299 5.38 -22.82 -13.37
C LYS A 299 3.90 -23.17 -13.51
N ASN A 300 2.97 -22.24 -13.25
CA ASN A 300 1.53 -22.52 -13.27
C ASN A 300 0.92 -22.13 -14.61
N ARG A 301 0.56 -23.11 -15.42
CA ARG A 301 -0.06 -22.88 -16.75
C ARG A 301 -1.42 -22.17 -16.69
N ALA A 302 -2.23 -22.42 -15.65
CA ALA A 302 -3.51 -21.75 -15.49
C ALA A 302 -3.30 -20.26 -15.18
N PHE A 303 -2.33 -19.96 -14.33
CA PHE A 303 -1.97 -18.59 -14.01
C PHE A 303 -1.39 -17.84 -15.22
N GLN A 304 -0.55 -18.48 -16.02
CA GLN A 304 -0.05 -17.90 -17.29
C GLN A 304 -1.19 -17.55 -18.25
N LYS A 305 -2.18 -18.45 -18.40
CA LYS A 305 -3.37 -18.17 -19.21
C LYS A 305 -4.17 -16.98 -18.68
N PHE A 306 -4.33 -16.89 -17.34
CA PHE A 306 -4.98 -15.76 -16.71
C PHE A 306 -4.24 -14.45 -17.02
N LEU A 307 -2.90 -14.42 -16.85
CA LEU A 307 -2.09 -13.24 -17.16
C LEU A 307 -2.25 -12.80 -18.62
N GLN A 308 -2.21 -13.77 -19.57
CA GLN A 308 -2.39 -13.48 -20.99
C GLN A 308 -3.79 -12.93 -21.31
N MET A 309 -4.84 -13.50 -20.71
CA MET A 309 -6.22 -13.00 -20.88
C MET A 309 -6.37 -11.59 -20.33
N PHE A 310 -5.78 -11.32 -19.16
CA PHE A 310 -5.86 -9.99 -18.55
C PHE A 310 -5.09 -8.94 -19.37
N VAL A 311 -3.89 -9.28 -19.85
CA VAL A 311 -3.12 -8.39 -20.73
C VAL A 311 -3.95 -8.03 -21.97
N ARG A 312 -4.56 -8.99 -22.64
CA ARG A 312 -5.43 -8.74 -23.81
C ARG A 312 -6.64 -7.84 -23.49
N ALA A 313 -7.14 -7.91 -22.26
CA ALA A 313 -8.28 -7.07 -21.84
C ALA A 313 -7.89 -5.59 -21.64
N ILE A 314 -6.60 -5.30 -21.41
CA ILE A 314 -6.10 -3.95 -21.15
C ILE A 314 -5.21 -3.40 -22.29
N GLU A 315 -4.92 -4.19 -23.34
CA GLU A 315 -4.30 -3.76 -24.60
C GLU A 315 -5.31 -3.07 -25.53
#